data_8ee8605592e5ac034e65c127027ffd46
#
_entry.id   8ee8605592e5ac034e65c127027ffd46
#
_cell.length_a   1.000
_cell.length_b   1.000
_cell.length_c   1.000
_cell.angle_alpha   90.00
_cell.angle_beta   90.00
_cell.angle_gamma   90.00
#
_symmetry.space_group_name_H-M   'P 1'
#
loop_
_entity.id
_entity.type
_entity.pdbx_description
1 polymer ?
#
loop_
_entity_poly.entity_id
_entity_poly.type
_entity_poly.pdbx_seq_one_letter_code
_entity_poly.pdbx_strand_id
1 'polypeptide(L)'
;MERWSRRKFFLTSLASSFAAGASKLFGKEVQAGNGSNARAENFALTPPAQGVRPLIISSANGVNALDRGMEILKKGGDTLDAVVAAVMVVEDDPNDTSVGYGGLPNEDGEVELDASVMHGPTRRAGSVASVRRIKNVARLAKTVMERTNHVMLVGPGATRFAVAEGFEEMNLRTEKSRLAWLAWKASSSFNWRPGIDSPEWKEHMAALLDTPERQALLPWIESVIAHPPTGTIPCMAVSEKGDISATTTTSGLAWKIAGRVGDSPIIGAGCCVDNDVGAAGSTGKGEENIKISGGHTIVEMMRKGMSLTDACLEALRRVARNYNNDKKKLGTFHLFYYALNKNGEHGSASLWRSTRNGRRANYAVHDGTKARLAECAALFDEASGDE
;
A
#
# COMPACT_ATOMS: atom_id res chain seq x y z
N MET A 1 12.16 4.47 -58.53
CA MET A 1 12.22 3.68 -57.29
C MET A 1 11.16 4.21 -56.34
N GLU A 2 10.01 3.54 -56.24
CA GLU A 2 8.94 3.94 -55.32
C GLU A 2 9.34 3.64 -53.85
N ARG A 3 9.24 4.64 -53.00
CA ARG A 3 9.49 4.50 -51.55
C ARG A 3 8.34 3.71 -50.90
N TRP A 4 8.63 2.51 -50.45
CA TRP A 4 7.69 1.70 -49.67
C TRP A 4 7.38 2.38 -48.34
N SER A 5 6.10 2.61 -48.07
CA SER A 5 5.66 3.14 -46.77
C SER A 5 5.69 2.03 -45.70
N ARG A 6 6.02 2.40 -44.47
CA ARG A 6 6.06 1.47 -43.31
C ARG A 6 4.76 0.68 -43.11
N ARG A 7 3.61 1.21 -43.54
CA ARG A 7 2.32 0.52 -43.53
C ARG A 7 2.23 -0.64 -44.53
N LYS A 8 2.80 -0.51 -45.71
CA LYS A 8 2.81 -1.60 -46.71
C LYS A 8 3.72 -2.74 -46.31
N PHE A 9 4.83 -2.44 -45.61
CA PHE A 9 5.74 -3.47 -45.09
C PHE A 9 5.07 -4.36 -44.02
N PHE A 10 4.31 -3.77 -43.07
CA PHE A 10 3.61 -4.53 -42.04
C PHE A 10 2.46 -5.39 -42.59
N LEU A 11 1.72 -4.93 -43.59
CA LEU A 11 0.62 -5.69 -44.18
C LEU A 11 1.09 -6.89 -45.00
N THR A 12 2.24 -6.79 -45.67
CA THR A 12 2.81 -7.92 -46.44
C THR A 12 3.48 -8.97 -45.54
N SER A 13 4.08 -8.58 -44.42
CA SER A 13 4.66 -9.54 -43.47
C SER A 13 3.61 -10.31 -42.67
N LEU A 14 2.44 -9.74 -42.39
CA LEU A 14 1.32 -10.46 -41.74
C LEU A 14 0.66 -11.47 -42.70
N ALA A 15 0.51 -11.14 -44.02
CA ALA A 15 -0.10 -12.06 -44.98
C ALA A 15 0.76 -13.31 -45.25
N SER A 16 2.10 -13.18 -45.23
CA SER A 16 3.01 -14.31 -45.45
C SER A 16 3.13 -15.25 -44.24
N SER A 17 2.87 -14.76 -43.02
CA SER A 17 2.91 -15.59 -41.78
C SER A 17 1.64 -16.44 -41.60
N PHE A 18 0.50 -16.02 -42.18
CA PHE A 18 -0.75 -16.80 -42.11
C PHE A 18 -0.85 -17.93 -43.15
N ALA A 19 -0.18 -17.80 -44.29
CA ALA A 19 -0.23 -18.83 -45.32
C ALA A 19 0.65 -20.05 -45.05
N ALA A 20 1.69 -19.93 -44.21
CA ALA A 20 2.61 -21.04 -43.91
C ALA A 20 2.17 -21.85 -42.68
N GLY A 21 1.25 -21.35 -41.85
CA GLY A 21 0.79 -22.01 -40.60
C GLY A 21 -0.46 -22.88 -40.74
N ALA A 22 -1.28 -22.65 -41.80
CA ALA A 22 -2.59 -23.29 -41.93
C ALA A 22 -2.55 -24.74 -42.46
N SER A 23 -1.44 -25.19 -43.07
CA SER A 23 -1.37 -26.53 -43.68
C SER A 23 -0.87 -27.64 -42.72
N LYS A 24 -0.48 -27.31 -41.51
CA LYS A 24 0.00 -28.31 -40.50
C LYS A 24 -0.95 -28.55 -39.32
N LEU A 25 -2.10 -27.90 -39.26
CA LEU A 25 -3.04 -27.97 -38.12
C LEU A 25 -4.30 -28.82 -38.38
N PHE A 26 -4.49 -29.39 -39.58
CA PHE A 26 -5.68 -30.19 -39.90
C PHE A 26 -5.34 -31.64 -40.28
N GLY A 27 -4.44 -32.28 -39.56
CA GLY A 27 -4.07 -33.65 -39.88
C GLY A 27 -3.63 -34.49 -38.68
N LYS A 28 -4.37 -34.46 -37.58
CA LYS A 28 -4.34 -35.54 -36.57
C LYS A 28 -5.70 -35.58 -35.88
N GLU A 29 -6.46 -36.61 -36.16
CA GLU A 29 -7.56 -37.01 -35.31
C GLU A 29 -6.99 -37.30 -33.91
N VAL A 30 -7.38 -36.47 -32.92
CA VAL A 30 -7.14 -36.77 -31.53
C VAL A 30 -8.23 -37.72 -31.09
N GLN A 31 -7.86 -39.01 -30.91
CA GLN A 31 -8.68 -39.92 -30.19
C GLN A 31 -9.00 -39.33 -28.81
N ALA A 32 -10.28 -39.17 -28.52
CA ALA A 32 -10.77 -38.79 -27.21
C ALA A 32 -10.37 -39.86 -26.18
N GLY A 33 -9.22 -39.67 -25.54
CA GLY A 33 -8.90 -40.37 -24.31
C GLY A 33 -9.88 -39.94 -23.22
N ASN A 34 -10.51 -40.91 -22.57
CA ASN A 34 -11.28 -40.73 -21.34
C ASN A 34 -10.39 -40.10 -20.26
N GLY A 35 -10.25 -38.78 -20.32
CA GLY A 35 -9.62 -37.97 -19.27
C GLY A 35 -10.70 -37.60 -18.26
N SER A 36 -10.50 -38.09 -17.05
CA SER A 36 -11.19 -37.75 -15.82
C SER A 36 -11.85 -36.36 -15.87
N ASN A 37 -13.17 -36.32 -15.62
CA ASN A 37 -13.92 -35.14 -15.28
C ASN A 37 -13.20 -34.38 -14.15
N ALA A 38 -12.32 -33.44 -14.51
CA ALA A 38 -12.00 -32.32 -13.64
C ALA A 38 -13.34 -31.59 -13.46
N ARG A 39 -14.05 -31.89 -12.40
CA ARG A 39 -15.17 -31.08 -11.91
C ARG A 39 -14.66 -29.66 -11.94
N ALA A 40 -15.22 -28.82 -12.79
CA ALA A 40 -15.26 -27.39 -12.55
C ALA A 40 -15.90 -27.28 -11.15
N GLU A 41 -15.08 -27.05 -10.13
CA GLU A 41 -15.58 -26.70 -8.83
C GLU A 41 -16.36 -25.42 -9.05
N ASN A 42 -17.69 -25.56 -9.11
CA ASN A 42 -18.60 -24.43 -9.01
C ASN A 42 -18.32 -23.85 -7.62
N PHE A 43 -17.46 -22.83 -7.57
CA PHE A 43 -17.37 -21.95 -6.41
C PHE A 43 -18.73 -21.28 -6.30
N ALA A 44 -19.65 -21.92 -5.59
CA ALA A 44 -20.92 -21.34 -5.25
C ALA A 44 -20.61 -20.09 -4.45
N LEU A 45 -20.89 -18.93 -5.06
CA LEU A 45 -20.82 -17.65 -4.38
C LEU A 45 -21.74 -17.76 -3.18
N THR A 46 -21.17 -17.89 -1.99
CA THR A 46 -21.97 -17.93 -0.76
C THR A 46 -22.60 -16.56 -0.62
N PRO A 47 -23.94 -16.44 -0.59
CA PRO A 47 -24.58 -15.16 -0.33
C PRO A 47 -24.05 -14.62 1.02
N PRO A 48 -23.94 -13.29 1.19
CA PRO A 48 -23.54 -12.72 2.46
C PRO A 48 -24.46 -13.24 3.56
N ALA A 49 -23.90 -13.50 4.73
CA ALA A 49 -24.70 -13.84 5.90
C ALA A 49 -25.73 -12.73 6.12
N GLN A 50 -27.00 -13.07 6.33
CA GLN A 50 -28.02 -12.06 6.65
C GLN A 50 -27.59 -11.30 7.92
N GLY A 51 -27.48 -9.96 7.83
CA GLY A 51 -27.18 -9.10 8.97
C GLY A 51 -25.69 -8.86 9.21
N VAL A 52 -24.85 -8.78 8.17
CA VAL A 52 -23.47 -8.27 8.29
C VAL A 52 -23.53 -6.88 8.93
N ARG A 53 -22.77 -6.70 10.02
CA ARG A 53 -22.61 -5.37 10.59
C ARG A 53 -21.53 -4.63 9.79
N PRO A 54 -21.71 -3.32 9.51
CA PRO A 54 -20.66 -2.55 8.88
C PRO A 54 -19.37 -2.63 9.69
N LEU A 55 -18.27 -2.88 9.00
CA LEU A 55 -16.95 -2.97 9.60
C LEU A 55 -15.95 -2.17 8.76
N ILE A 56 -15.07 -1.45 9.45
CA ILE A 56 -13.93 -0.78 8.83
C ILE A 56 -12.68 -1.07 9.65
N ILE A 57 -11.59 -1.42 8.98
CA ILE A 57 -10.28 -1.70 9.60
C ILE A 57 -9.18 -0.92 8.90
N SER A 58 -8.11 -0.63 9.63
CA SER A 58 -6.89 -0.03 9.07
C SER A 58 -5.64 -0.43 9.87
N SER A 59 -4.45 0.00 9.42
CA SER A 59 -3.27 0.03 10.28
C SER A 59 -3.52 0.88 11.54
N ALA A 60 -2.71 0.68 12.57
CA ALA A 60 -2.92 1.29 13.89
C ALA A 60 -2.98 2.83 13.88
N ASN A 61 -2.25 3.50 12.95
CA ASN A 61 -2.26 4.96 12.83
C ASN A 61 -3.62 5.52 12.35
N GLY A 62 -4.51 4.67 11.82
CA GLY A 62 -5.85 5.08 11.41
C GLY A 62 -6.91 5.04 12.52
N VAL A 63 -6.59 4.64 13.75
CA VAL A 63 -7.60 4.43 14.81
C VAL A 63 -8.51 5.63 15.03
N ASN A 64 -7.98 6.86 15.00
CA ASN A 64 -8.76 8.09 15.17
C ASN A 64 -9.48 8.54 13.88
N ALA A 65 -9.23 7.88 12.77
CA ALA A 65 -9.80 8.21 11.46
C ALA A 65 -10.99 7.32 11.08
N LEU A 66 -11.12 6.15 11.71
CA LEU A 66 -12.15 5.17 11.35
C LEU A 66 -13.58 5.65 11.61
N ASP A 67 -13.79 6.52 12.60
CA ASP A 67 -15.11 7.10 12.89
C ASP A 67 -15.68 7.82 11.67
N ARG A 68 -14.82 8.55 10.92
CA ARG A 68 -15.21 9.25 9.71
C ARG A 68 -15.75 8.33 8.62
N GLY A 69 -15.07 7.19 8.40
CA GLY A 69 -15.54 6.16 7.46
C GLY A 69 -16.81 5.45 7.94
N MET A 70 -16.87 5.13 9.23
CA MET A 70 -18.01 4.45 9.82
C MET A 70 -19.29 5.30 9.77
N GLU A 71 -19.20 6.63 9.89
CA GLU A 71 -20.34 7.54 9.70
C GLU A 71 -20.98 7.39 8.32
N ILE A 72 -20.16 7.22 7.27
CA ILE A 72 -20.63 7.00 5.90
C ILE A 72 -21.33 5.65 5.79
N LEU A 73 -20.70 4.58 6.31
CA LEU A 73 -21.28 3.24 6.28
C LEU A 73 -22.62 3.16 7.01
N LYS A 74 -22.73 3.76 8.21
CA LYS A 74 -23.97 3.80 8.99
C LYS A 74 -25.13 4.52 8.29
N LYS A 75 -24.82 5.43 7.38
CA LYS A 75 -25.81 6.12 6.52
C LYS A 75 -26.13 5.35 5.24
N GLY A 76 -25.61 4.14 5.07
CA GLY A 76 -25.78 3.33 3.87
C GLY A 76 -24.98 3.85 2.66
N GLY A 77 -23.94 4.67 2.91
CA GLY A 77 -23.06 5.21 1.88
C GLY A 77 -22.12 4.16 1.29
N ASP A 78 -21.42 4.55 0.23
CA ASP A 78 -20.50 3.70 -0.50
C ASP A 78 -19.26 3.32 0.32
N THR A 79 -18.80 2.07 0.21
CA THR A 79 -17.65 1.55 0.96
C THR A 79 -16.33 2.20 0.53
N LEU A 80 -16.19 2.58 -0.75
CA LEU A 80 -14.98 3.28 -1.22
C LEU A 80 -14.94 4.72 -0.69
N ASP A 81 -16.09 5.41 -0.67
CA ASP A 81 -16.19 6.74 -0.06
C ASP A 81 -15.81 6.69 1.42
N ALA A 82 -16.25 5.65 2.13
CA ALA A 82 -15.95 5.46 3.54
C ALA A 82 -14.44 5.29 3.80
N VAL A 83 -13.77 4.38 3.07
CA VAL A 83 -12.33 4.15 3.29
C VAL A 83 -11.47 5.33 2.84
N VAL A 84 -11.83 6.01 1.74
CA VAL A 84 -11.12 7.21 1.27
C VAL A 84 -11.29 8.35 2.27
N ALA A 85 -12.50 8.59 2.78
CA ALA A 85 -12.75 9.63 3.78
C ALA A 85 -11.98 9.36 5.09
N ALA A 86 -11.85 8.10 5.50
CA ALA A 86 -11.08 7.72 6.67
C ALA A 86 -9.58 8.01 6.47
N VAL A 87 -8.97 7.54 5.37
CA VAL A 87 -7.51 7.74 5.20
C VAL A 87 -7.15 9.21 4.96
N MET A 88 -8.06 10.02 4.39
CA MET A 88 -7.84 11.46 4.22
C MET A 88 -7.61 12.18 5.54
N VAL A 89 -8.19 11.71 6.65
CA VAL A 89 -7.92 12.27 7.99
C VAL A 89 -6.43 12.13 8.34
N VAL A 90 -5.81 11.01 7.99
CA VAL A 90 -4.38 10.76 8.23
C VAL A 90 -3.52 11.47 7.18
N GLU A 91 -3.95 11.51 5.90
CA GLU A 91 -3.26 12.28 4.86
C GLU A 91 -3.19 13.78 5.19
N ASP A 92 -4.13 14.30 5.96
CA ASP A 92 -4.22 15.69 6.36
C ASP A 92 -3.46 16.02 7.65
N ASP A 93 -3.07 15.01 8.44
CA ASP A 93 -2.37 15.20 9.72
C ASP A 93 -0.87 15.48 9.52
N PRO A 94 -0.39 16.70 9.77
CA PRO A 94 1.03 17.05 9.63
C PRO A 94 1.94 16.33 10.65
N ASN A 95 1.37 15.65 11.65
CA ASN A 95 2.12 14.91 12.66
C ASN A 95 2.40 13.47 12.25
N ASP A 96 1.60 12.89 11.34
CA ASP A 96 1.93 11.61 10.71
C ASP A 96 2.97 11.82 9.61
N THR A 97 4.24 11.64 9.94
CA THR A 97 5.34 11.86 9.01
C THR A 97 5.57 10.72 8.02
N SER A 98 4.65 9.78 7.95
CA SER A 98 4.71 8.60 7.07
C SER A 98 3.60 8.55 6.00
N VAL A 99 2.61 9.45 6.10
CA VAL A 99 1.46 9.51 5.19
C VAL A 99 1.13 10.98 4.87
N GLY A 100 0.88 11.30 3.61
CA GLY A 100 0.29 12.57 3.19
C GLY A 100 1.11 13.83 3.50
N TYR A 101 0.41 14.86 3.99
CA TYR A 101 0.98 16.16 4.34
C TYR A 101 1.89 16.04 5.57
N GLY A 102 3.12 16.53 5.44
CA GLY A 102 4.13 16.41 6.50
C GLY A 102 4.97 15.13 6.41
N GLY A 103 4.72 14.28 5.43
CA GLY A 103 5.52 13.09 5.17
C GLY A 103 7.02 13.40 5.05
N LEU A 104 7.87 12.48 5.51
CA LEU A 104 9.31 12.63 5.34
C LEU A 104 9.67 12.55 3.85
N PRO A 105 10.49 13.49 3.35
CA PRO A 105 10.76 13.59 1.92
C PRO A 105 11.73 12.52 1.42
N ASN A 106 11.88 12.45 0.10
CA ASN A 106 12.92 11.70 -0.58
C ASN A 106 14.31 12.37 -0.38
N GLU A 107 15.36 11.80 -0.97
CA GLU A 107 16.74 12.30 -0.86
C GLU A 107 16.93 13.74 -1.41
N ASP A 108 16.05 14.16 -2.33
CA ASP A 108 16.07 15.52 -2.92
C ASP A 108 15.27 16.54 -2.09
N GLY A 109 14.62 16.09 -1.01
CA GLY A 109 13.80 16.95 -0.16
C GLY A 109 12.37 17.13 -0.63
N GLU A 110 11.89 16.32 -1.58
CA GLU A 110 10.52 16.36 -2.08
C GLU A 110 9.67 15.25 -1.46
N VAL A 111 8.46 15.60 -1.01
CA VAL A 111 7.48 14.61 -0.55
C VAL A 111 6.80 14.00 -1.78
N GLU A 112 6.93 12.68 -1.92
CA GLU A 112 6.30 11.89 -2.99
C GLU A 112 5.31 10.92 -2.37
N LEU A 113 4.07 11.00 -2.84
CA LEU A 113 2.94 10.24 -2.31
C LEU A 113 2.49 9.16 -3.28
N ASP A 114 2.06 8.05 -2.72
CA ASP A 114 1.54 6.89 -3.45
C ASP A 114 0.19 6.47 -2.85
N ALA A 115 -0.77 6.07 -3.71
CA ALA A 115 -2.03 5.51 -3.24
C ALA A 115 -2.65 4.56 -4.26
N SER A 116 -3.48 3.65 -3.78
CA SER A 116 -4.37 2.83 -4.60
C SER A 116 -5.74 2.70 -3.95
N VAL A 117 -6.74 2.47 -4.78
CA VAL A 117 -8.11 2.15 -4.40
C VAL A 117 -8.62 0.96 -5.19
N MET A 118 -9.47 0.14 -4.56
CA MET A 118 -10.24 -0.89 -5.24
C MET A 118 -11.68 -0.87 -4.76
N HIS A 119 -12.61 -0.82 -5.70
CA HIS A 119 -14.05 -0.84 -5.46
C HIS A 119 -14.63 -2.19 -5.85
N GLY A 120 -14.95 -3.02 -4.87
CA GLY A 120 -15.43 -4.39 -5.06
C GLY A 120 -16.70 -4.48 -5.89
N PRO A 121 -17.78 -3.69 -5.61
CA PRO A 121 -19.03 -3.77 -6.36
C PRO A 121 -18.89 -3.56 -7.86
N THR A 122 -18.02 -2.65 -8.30
CA THR A 122 -17.77 -2.41 -9.73
C THR A 122 -16.53 -3.13 -10.29
N ARG A 123 -15.76 -3.79 -9.42
CA ARG A 123 -14.49 -4.47 -9.77
C ARG A 123 -13.48 -3.53 -10.45
N ARG A 124 -13.57 -2.23 -10.14
CA ARG A 124 -12.68 -1.19 -10.66
C ARG A 124 -11.59 -0.87 -9.66
N ALA A 125 -10.47 -0.39 -10.20
CA ALA A 125 -9.33 0.05 -9.40
C ALA A 125 -8.76 1.36 -9.96
N GLY A 126 -8.10 2.13 -9.08
CA GLY A 126 -7.35 3.31 -9.46
C GLY A 126 -6.11 3.44 -8.59
N SER A 127 -5.06 4.05 -9.13
CA SER A 127 -3.78 4.14 -8.46
C SER A 127 -3.00 5.36 -8.92
N VAL A 128 -2.21 5.91 -8.02
CA VAL A 128 -1.24 6.97 -8.33
C VAL A 128 0.06 6.74 -7.57
N ALA A 129 1.19 7.06 -8.20
CA ALA A 129 2.50 6.86 -7.59
C ALA A 129 3.44 8.02 -7.87
N SER A 130 4.38 8.27 -6.94
CA SER A 130 5.36 9.36 -7.02
C SER A 130 4.71 10.71 -7.33
N VAL A 131 3.55 10.98 -6.73
CA VAL A 131 2.81 12.23 -6.89
C VAL A 131 3.41 13.28 -5.98
N ARG A 132 3.69 14.46 -6.53
CA ARG A 132 4.20 15.61 -5.78
C ARG A 132 3.15 16.69 -5.72
N ARG A 133 3.15 17.46 -4.63
CA ARG A 133 2.36 18.68 -4.44
C ARG A 133 0.84 18.50 -4.36
N ILE A 134 0.32 17.27 -4.38
CA ILE A 134 -1.10 16.96 -4.19
C ILE A 134 -1.26 16.18 -2.88
N LYS A 135 -2.04 16.73 -1.95
CA LYS A 135 -2.16 16.21 -0.59
C LYS A 135 -2.97 14.92 -0.49
N ASN A 136 -4.16 14.87 -1.06
CA ASN A 136 -5.10 13.77 -0.88
C ASN A 136 -5.01 12.78 -2.06
N VAL A 137 -3.97 11.95 -2.05
CA VAL A 137 -3.68 11.03 -3.16
C VAL A 137 -4.59 9.81 -3.19
N ALA A 138 -5.20 9.41 -2.07
CA ALA A 138 -6.25 8.38 -2.07
C ALA A 138 -7.49 8.86 -2.85
N ARG A 139 -7.91 10.12 -2.66
CA ARG A 139 -8.96 10.74 -3.46
C ARG A 139 -8.55 10.86 -4.93
N LEU A 140 -7.30 11.18 -5.21
CA LEU A 140 -6.78 11.24 -6.59
C LEU A 140 -6.81 9.85 -7.26
N ALA A 141 -6.40 8.79 -6.55
CA ALA A 141 -6.49 7.41 -7.05
C ALA A 141 -7.96 7.03 -7.39
N LYS A 142 -8.91 7.42 -6.52
CA LYS A 142 -10.36 7.26 -6.80
C LYS A 142 -10.77 8.04 -8.05
N THR A 143 -10.30 9.27 -8.23
CA THR A 143 -10.60 10.10 -9.42
C THR A 143 -10.05 9.46 -10.70
N VAL A 144 -8.84 8.87 -10.68
CA VAL A 144 -8.30 8.09 -11.81
C VAL A 144 -9.24 6.94 -12.16
N MET A 145 -9.70 6.18 -11.18
CA MET A 145 -10.64 5.08 -11.39
C MET A 145 -11.98 5.54 -11.99
N GLU A 146 -12.51 6.67 -11.54
CA GLU A 146 -13.84 7.15 -11.93
C GLU A 146 -13.86 7.87 -13.28
N ARG A 147 -12.81 8.63 -13.59
CA ARG A 147 -12.75 9.55 -14.72
C ARG A 147 -11.99 9.02 -15.93
N THR A 148 -11.30 7.87 -15.80
CA THR A 148 -10.49 7.31 -16.89
C THR A 148 -10.72 5.81 -17.05
N ASN A 149 -10.18 5.26 -18.15
CA ASN A 149 -10.07 3.81 -18.35
C ASN A 149 -8.69 3.27 -17.91
N HIS A 150 -7.85 4.13 -17.31
CA HIS A 150 -6.56 3.72 -16.78
C HIS A 150 -6.69 3.26 -15.33
N VAL A 151 -5.81 2.36 -14.91
CA VAL A 151 -5.70 1.96 -13.51
C VAL A 151 -4.67 2.81 -12.80
N MET A 152 -3.57 3.20 -13.44
CA MET A 152 -2.46 3.88 -12.77
C MET A 152 -1.94 5.09 -13.55
N LEU A 153 -1.76 6.21 -12.86
CA LEU A 153 -1.03 7.39 -13.32
C LEU A 153 0.13 7.67 -12.36
N VAL A 154 1.29 8.13 -12.89
CA VAL A 154 2.48 8.32 -12.06
C VAL A 154 3.15 9.68 -12.28
N GLY A 155 3.88 10.15 -11.26
CA GLY A 155 4.79 11.30 -11.30
C GLY A 155 4.14 12.57 -11.85
N PRO A 156 4.85 13.35 -12.69
CA PRO A 156 4.35 14.62 -13.21
C PRO A 156 3.06 14.48 -14.04
N GLY A 157 2.82 13.30 -14.65
CA GLY A 157 1.58 13.01 -15.36
C GLY A 157 0.39 12.97 -14.42
N ALA A 158 0.52 12.28 -13.29
CA ALA A 158 -0.51 12.21 -12.25
C ALA A 158 -0.78 13.59 -11.62
N THR A 159 0.26 14.39 -11.37
CA THR A 159 0.11 15.76 -10.85
C THR A 159 -0.67 16.65 -11.84
N ARG A 160 -0.33 16.64 -13.13
CA ARG A 160 -1.08 17.41 -14.15
C ARG A 160 -2.53 16.98 -14.26
N PHE A 161 -2.80 15.67 -14.20
CA PHE A 161 -4.16 15.14 -14.19
C PHE A 161 -4.92 15.64 -12.95
N ALA A 162 -4.29 15.59 -11.75
CA ALA A 162 -4.90 16.10 -10.53
C ALA A 162 -5.32 17.56 -10.64
N VAL A 163 -4.43 18.43 -11.15
CA VAL A 163 -4.74 19.85 -11.36
C VAL A 163 -5.90 20.04 -12.34
N ALA A 164 -5.94 19.29 -13.43
CA ALA A 164 -7.04 19.32 -14.40
C ALA A 164 -8.38 18.87 -13.79
N GLU A 165 -8.35 17.96 -12.79
CA GLU A 165 -9.54 17.51 -12.04
C GLU A 165 -9.85 18.40 -10.81
N GLY A 166 -9.20 19.57 -10.67
CA GLY A 166 -9.49 20.56 -9.64
C GLY A 166 -8.81 20.32 -8.28
N PHE A 167 -7.77 19.49 -8.22
CA PHE A 167 -6.93 19.38 -7.02
C PHE A 167 -5.98 20.57 -6.94
N GLU A 168 -5.80 21.10 -5.74
CA GLU A 168 -4.88 22.20 -5.48
C GLU A 168 -3.45 21.71 -5.28
N GLU A 169 -2.49 22.39 -5.92
CA GLU A 169 -1.07 22.17 -5.65
C GLU A 169 -0.64 22.91 -4.39
N MET A 170 0.11 22.23 -3.52
CA MET A 170 0.69 22.81 -2.32
C MET A 170 2.04 22.21 -1.98
N ASN A 171 2.80 22.90 -1.13
CA ASN A 171 4.01 22.29 -0.55
C ASN A 171 3.58 21.27 0.53
N LEU A 172 3.94 20.01 0.32
CA LEU A 172 3.61 18.92 1.26
C LEU A 172 4.56 18.82 2.43
N ARG A 173 5.70 19.50 2.37
CA ARG A 173 6.72 19.48 3.40
C ARG A 173 6.40 20.49 4.49
N THR A 174 6.27 20.02 5.73
CA THR A 174 6.19 20.88 6.92
C THR A 174 7.59 21.36 7.34
N GLU A 175 7.66 22.39 8.18
CA GLU A 175 8.93 22.82 8.76
C GLU A 175 9.62 21.68 9.53
N LYS A 176 8.86 20.87 10.26
CA LYS A 176 9.36 19.69 10.98
C LYS A 176 10.02 18.67 10.03
N SER A 177 9.36 18.30 8.93
CA SER A 177 9.92 17.35 7.96
C SER A 177 11.09 17.96 7.17
N ARG A 178 11.07 19.28 6.93
CA ARG A 178 12.19 20.01 6.31
C ARG A 178 13.45 19.98 7.17
N LEU A 179 13.32 20.27 8.45
CA LEU A 179 14.45 20.25 9.40
C LEU A 179 15.05 18.85 9.53
N ALA A 180 14.21 17.82 9.61
CA ALA A 180 14.67 16.43 9.64
C ALA A 180 15.44 16.04 8.38
N TRP A 181 14.97 16.48 7.20
CA TRP A 181 15.68 16.25 5.93
C TRP A 181 17.03 16.94 5.88
N LEU A 182 17.12 18.22 6.29
CA LEU A 182 18.38 18.95 6.34
C LEU A 182 19.38 18.30 7.30
N ALA A 183 18.92 17.87 8.46
CA ALA A 183 19.73 17.15 9.44
C ALA A 183 20.23 15.81 8.90
N TRP A 184 19.34 15.01 8.27
CA TRP A 184 19.73 13.78 7.60
C TRP A 184 20.74 14.02 6.48
N LYS A 185 20.49 15.02 5.64
CA LYS A 185 21.41 15.38 4.54
C LYS A 185 22.79 15.77 5.07
N ALA A 186 22.88 16.43 6.22
CA ALA A 186 24.13 16.77 6.88
C ALA A 186 24.84 15.57 7.52
N SER A 187 24.09 14.56 7.99
CA SER A 187 24.63 13.36 8.64
C SER A 187 25.00 12.23 7.68
N SER A 188 24.57 12.30 6.43
CA SER A 188 24.72 11.21 5.47
C SER A 188 26.18 10.99 5.09
N SER A 189 26.74 9.86 5.49
CA SER A 189 28.10 9.42 5.12
C SER A 189 28.31 9.24 3.62
N PHE A 190 27.26 9.13 2.84
CA PHE A 190 27.30 8.99 1.37
C PHE A 190 27.92 10.20 0.65
N ASN A 191 27.99 11.38 1.31
CA ASN A 191 28.44 12.63 0.73
C ASN A 191 29.67 13.21 1.44
N TRP A 192 30.56 12.38 1.97
CA TRP A 192 31.76 12.84 2.69
C TRP A 192 31.43 13.70 3.92
N ARG A 193 30.26 13.55 4.48
CA ARG A 193 29.80 14.31 5.64
C ARG A 193 30.06 13.54 6.92
N PRO A 194 30.36 14.25 7.99
CA PRO A 194 30.53 13.66 9.29
C PRO A 194 29.22 13.02 9.77
N GLY A 195 29.33 11.92 10.53
CA GLY A 195 28.15 11.25 11.10
C GLY A 195 27.44 12.11 12.16
N ILE A 196 26.26 11.67 12.56
CA ILE A 196 25.37 12.33 13.54
C ILE A 196 26.06 12.64 14.89
N ASP A 197 27.07 11.85 15.30
CA ASP A 197 27.81 12.03 16.56
C ASP A 197 29.01 12.98 16.43
N SER A 198 29.31 13.48 15.21
CA SER A 198 30.47 14.33 15.00
C SER A 198 30.27 15.75 15.57
N PRO A 199 31.37 16.43 15.99
CA PRO A 199 31.31 17.83 16.41
C PRO A 199 30.71 18.74 15.32
N GLU A 200 31.09 18.52 14.07
CA GLU A 200 30.66 19.31 12.91
C GLU A 200 29.14 19.17 12.67
N TRP A 201 28.58 17.97 12.86
CA TRP A 201 27.15 17.78 12.76
C TRP A 201 26.43 18.52 13.89
N LYS A 202 26.94 18.46 15.11
CA LYS A 202 26.37 19.16 16.27
C LYS A 202 26.40 20.67 16.08
N GLU A 203 27.49 21.23 15.56
CA GLU A 203 27.59 22.64 15.22
C GLU A 203 26.58 23.04 14.12
N HIS A 204 26.48 22.21 13.07
CA HIS A 204 25.48 22.42 12.01
C HIS A 204 24.04 22.37 12.57
N MET A 205 23.76 21.43 13.47
CA MET A 205 22.43 21.33 14.11
C MET A 205 22.12 22.52 15.01
N ALA A 206 23.11 23.04 15.74
CA ALA A 206 22.92 24.24 16.55
C ALA A 206 22.57 25.47 15.72
N ALA A 207 23.20 25.60 14.53
CA ALA A 207 22.86 26.68 13.59
C ALA A 207 21.50 26.48 12.90
N LEU A 208 21.12 25.23 12.61
CA LEU A 208 19.84 24.89 11.98
C LEU A 208 18.66 25.04 12.94
N LEU A 209 18.85 24.70 14.22
CA LEU A 209 17.86 24.73 15.28
C LEU A 209 18.05 25.99 16.16
N ASP A 210 17.94 27.14 15.55
CA ASP A 210 18.27 28.46 16.11
C ASP A 210 17.20 29.03 17.07
N THR A 211 16.05 28.36 17.23
CA THR A 211 15.00 28.76 18.17
C THR A 211 14.66 27.64 19.16
N PRO A 212 14.11 27.99 20.35
CA PRO A 212 13.69 26.95 21.33
C PRO A 212 12.70 25.92 20.77
N GLU A 213 11.76 26.35 19.93
CA GLU A 213 10.77 25.47 19.29
C GLU A 213 11.44 24.48 18.34
N ARG A 214 12.44 24.91 17.59
CA ARG A 214 13.23 24.04 16.68
C ARG A 214 14.13 23.12 17.49
N GLN A 215 14.77 23.62 18.56
CA GLN A 215 15.62 22.81 19.44
C GLN A 215 14.82 21.68 20.09
N ALA A 216 13.57 21.90 20.45
CA ALA A 216 12.68 20.86 20.98
C ALA A 216 12.44 19.69 19.99
N LEU A 217 12.72 19.86 18.70
CA LEU A 217 12.62 18.80 17.68
C LEU A 217 13.86 17.89 17.63
N LEU A 218 14.99 18.26 18.22
CA LEU A 218 16.25 17.53 18.10
C LEU A 218 16.14 16.04 18.46
N PRO A 219 15.54 15.63 19.61
CA PRO A 219 15.41 14.21 19.95
C PRO A 219 14.61 13.42 18.91
N TRP A 220 13.56 14.03 18.35
CA TRP A 220 12.76 13.40 17.32
C TRP A 220 13.55 13.31 16.00
N ILE A 221 14.30 14.35 15.61
CA ILE A 221 15.15 14.36 14.42
C ILE A 221 16.21 13.24 14.49
N GLU A 222 16.90 13.13 15.61
CA GLU A 222 17.89 12.05 15.84
C GLU A 222 17.23 10.67 15.73
N SER A 223 16.06 10.51 16.36
CA SER A 223 15.30 9.27 16.28
C SER A 223 14.88 8.89 14.85
N VAL A 224 14.39 9.83 14.03
CA VAL A 224 13.97 9.52 12.66
C VAL A 224 15.14 9.35 11.68
N ILE A 225 16.32 9.88 11.99
CA ILE A 225 17.55 9.61 11.24
C ILE A 225 18.05 8.20 11.53
N ALA A 226 18.13 7.83 12.81
CA ALA A 226 18.58 6.51 13.25
C ALA A 226 17.56 5.40 12.88
N HIS A 227 16.26 5.68 13.02
CA HIS A 227 15.18 4.72 12.82
C HIS A 227 14.06 5.37 11.99
N PRO A 228 14.23 5.51 10.67
CA PRO A 228 13.22 6.11 9.81
C PRO A 228 11.88 5.40 9.96
N PRO A 229 10.77 6.13 10.15
CA PRO A 229 9.45 5.51 10.24
C PRO A 229 9.10 4.85 8.92
N THR A 230 8.52 3.67 9.00
CA THR A 230 7.88 2.99 7.88
C THR A 230 6.38 3.00 8.16
N GLY A 231 5.67 3.95 7.56
CA GLY A 231 4.24 4.08 7.77
C GLY A 231 3.48 4.06 6.44
N THR A 232 2.29 3.59 6.53
CA THR A 232 1.31 3.46 5.44
C THR A 232 -0.02 3.30 6.13
N ILE A 233 -1.11 3.76 5.52
CA ILE A 233 -2.45 3.42 5.98
C ILE A 233 -3.20 2.64 4.90
N PRO A 234 -3.25 1.29 4.96
CA PRO A 234 -4.31 0.51 4.33
C PRO A 234 -5.60 0.69 5.13
N CYS A 235 -6.72 0.83 4.44
CA CYS A 235 -8.05 0.90 5.03
C CYS A 235 -9.01 0.07 4.18
N MET A 236 -9.82 -0.76 4.84
CA MET A 236 -10.77 -1.66 4.19
C MET A 236 -12.10 -1.59 4.92
N ALA A 237 -13.18 -1.64 4.17
CA ALA A 237 -14.52 -1.62 4.73
C ALA A 237 -15.44 -2.65 4.07
N VAL A 238 -16.39 -3.16 4.84
CA VAL A 238 -17.52 -3.94 4.37
C VAL A 238 -18.83 -3.30 4.84
N SER A 239 -19.80 -3.19 3.95
CA SER A 239 -21.14 -2.66 4.24
C SER A 239 -22.07 -3.74 4.78
N GLU A 240 -23.27 -3.35 5.23
CA GLU A 240 -24.35 -4.29 5.61
C GLU A 240 -24.78 -5.22 4.46
N LYS A 241 -24.51 -4.82 3.21
CA LYS A 241 -24.80 -5.61 2.02
C LYS A 241 -23.71 -6.61 1.66
N GLY A 242 -22.57 -6.59 2.39
CA GLY A 242 -21.39 -7.37 2.08
C GLY A 242 -20.55 -6.79 0.94
N ASP A 243 -20.78 -5.54 0.54
CA ASP A 243 -19.94 -4.82 -0.43
C ASP A 243 -18.63 -4.41 0.24
N ILE A 244 -17.52 -4.58 -0.47
CA ILE A 244 -16.17 -4.37 0.07
C ILE A 244 -15.42 -3.37 -0.79
N SER A 245 -14.70 -2.45 -0.16
CA SER A 245 -13.72 -1.59 -0.81
C SER A 245 -12.48 -1.42 0.05
N ALA A 246 -11.38 -1.07 -0.59
CA ALA A 246 -10.13 -0.81 0.11
C ALA A 246 -9.35 0.32 -0.55
N THR A 247 -8.49 0.94 0.24
CA THR A 247 -7.50 1.91 -0.19
C THR A 247 -6.21 1.71 0.61
N THR A 248 -5.09 2.10 0.01
CA THR A 248 -3.80 2.18 0.70
C THR A 248 -3.10 3.44 0.26
N THR A 249 -2.58 4.23 1.21
CA THR A 249 -1.88 5.49 0.94
C THR A 249 -0.66 5.65 1.84
N THR A 250 0.38 6.34 1.34
CA THR A 250 1.68 6.49 2.00
C THR A 250 2.48 7.65 1.42
N SER A 251 3.45 8.17 2.20
CA SER A 251 4.57 8.97 1.69
C SER A 251 5.81 8.11 1.35
N GLY A 252 5.71 6.79 1.50
CA GLY A 252 6.80 5.85 1.22
C GLY A 252 7.87 5.83 2.31
N LEU A 253 9.08 5.41 1.95
CA LEU A 253 10.22 5.42 2.86
C LEU A 253 10.81 6.83 2.97
N ALA A 254 11.21 7.23 4.17
CA ALA A 254 12.01 8.42 4.38
C ALA A 254 13.35 8.31 3.60
N TRP A 255 13.79 9.42 3.04
CA TRP A 255 15.09 9.53 2.33
C TRP A 255 15.23 8.60 1.12
N LYS A 256 14.13 8.06 0.61
CA LYS A 256 14.11 7.20 -0.58
C LYS A 256 14.76 7.91 -1.79
N ILE A 257 15.31 7.14 -2.70
CA ILE A 257 15.69 7.64 -4.02
C ILE A 257 14.43 8.25 -4.68
N ALA A 258 14.59 9.41 -5.31
CA ALA A 258 13.48 10.08 -6.01
C ALA A 258 12.85 9.16 -7.07
N GLY A 259 11.52 9.03 -7.03
CA GLY A 259 10.79 8.10 -7.89
C GLY A 259 10.69 6.65 -7.38
N ARG A 260 11.28 6.32 -6.21
CA ARG A 260 11.04 5.00 -5.60
C ARG A 260 9.58 4.88 -5.17
N VAL A 261 8.96 3.80 -5.60
CA VAL A 261 7.58 3.42 -5.29
C VAL A 261 7.58 2.11 -4.50
N GLY A 262 6.80 2.06 -3.41
CA GLY A 262 6.55 0.83 -2.64
C GLY A 262 5.37 0.04 -3.19
N ASP A 263 4.80 -0.78 -2.33
CA ASP A 263 3.66 -1.64 -2.67
C ASP A 263 2.31 -0.89 -2.69
N SER A 264 2.19 0.22 -1.96
CA SER A 264 0.91 0.92 -1.73
C SER A 264 0.13 1.23 -3.02
N PRO A 265 0.73 1.68 -4.14
CA PRO A 265 -0.02 1.95 -5.37
C PRO A 265 -0.16 0.71 -6.26
N ILE A 266 0.41 -0.43 -5.90
CA ILE A 266 0.40 -1.64 -6.72
C ILE A 266 -0.82 -2.49 -6.36
N ILE A 267 -1.80 -2.52 -7.27
CA ILE A 267 -2.97 -3.37 -7.16
C ILE A 267 -2.55 -4.84 -7.05
N GLY A 268 -3.06 -5.53 -6.05
CA GLY A 268 -2.68 -6.92 -5.75
C GLY A 268 -1.51 -7.04 -4.78
N ALA A 269 -0.74 -5.98 -4.52
CA ALA A 269 0.31 -5.96 -3.50
C ALA A 269 -0.16 -5.19 -2.25
N GLY A 270 -0.12 -3.87 -2.26
CA GLY A 270 -0.50 -3.02 -1.11
C GLY A 270 -2.00 -2.96 -0.87
N CYS A 271 -2.81 -3.19 -1.89
CA CYS A 271 -4.28 -3.23 -1.84
C CYS A 271 -4.81 -4.31 -2.79
N CYS A 272 -5.68 -5.19 -2.28
CA CYS A 272 -6.39 -6.17 -3.09
C CYS A 272 -7.82 -6.34 -2.58
N VAL A 273 -8.80 -6.30 -3.49
CA VAL A 273 -10.22 -6.54 -3.18
C VAL A 273 -10.81 -7.52 -4.19
N ASP A 274 -11.50 -8.51 -3.69
CA ASP A 274 -12.48 -9.30 -4.43
C ASP A 274 -13.80 -9.28 -3.66
N ASN A 275 -14.86 -8.71 -4.27
CA ASN A 275 -16.16 -8.55 -3.60
C ASN A 275 -16.81 -9.88 -3.20
N ASP A 276 -16.42 -10.97 -3.83
CA ASP A 276 -16.95 -12.29 -3.53
C ASP A 276 -16.21 -12.97 -2.37
N VAL A 277 -15.03 -12.45 -1.98
CA VAL A 277 -14.14 -13.05 -0.98
C VAL A 277 -13.85 -12.09 0.17
N GLY A 278 -13.15 -11.00 -0.12
CA GLY A 278 -12.66 -10.09 0.89
C GLY A 278 -11.64 -9.09 0.35
N ALA A 279 -10.96 -8.44 1.28
CA ALA A 279 -9.91 -7.48 1.00
C ALA A 279 -8.67 -7.77 1.85
N ALA A 280 -7.50 -7.37 1.34
CA ALA A 280 -6.24 -7.38 2.07
C ALA A 280 -5.38 -6.15 1.75
N GLY A 281 -4.60 -5.71 2.72
CA GLY A 281 -3.66 -4.61 2.61
C GLY A 281 -2.45 -4.81 3.51
N SER A 282 -1.44 -3.97 3.37
CA SER A 282 -0.15 -4.12 4.05
C SER A 282 0.43 -2.80 4.55
N THR A 283 1.34 -2.89 5.52
CA THR A 283 2.16 -1.78 6.01
C THR A 283 3.56 -2.28 6.31
N GLY A 284 4.59 -1.49 5.97
CA GLY A 284 5.98 -1.81 6.29
C GLY A 284 6.87 -1.91 5.05
N LYS A 285 7.69 -2.95 4.95
CA LYS A 285 8.65 -3.11 3.84
C LYS A 285 7.96 -3.49 2.53
N GLY A 286 7.62 -2.48 1.73
CA GLY A 286 6.85 -2.63 0.50
C GLY A 286 7.50 -3.55 -0.54
N GLU A 287 8.83 -3.50 -0.68
CA GLU A 287 9.59 -4.36 -1.60
C GLU A 287 9.34 -5.85 -1.33
N GLU A 288 9.23 -6.25 -0.06
CA GLU A 288 9.01 -7.65 0.29
C GLU A 288 7.57 -8.08 -0.01
N ASN A 289 6.62 -7.16 0.16
CA ASN A 289 5.23 -7.41 -0.22
C ASN A 289 5.05 -7.50 -1.75
N ILE A 290 5.71 -6.63 -2.52
CA ILE A 290 5.66 -6.68 -4.00
C ILE A 290 6.13 -8.04 -4.52
N LYS A 291 7.25 -8.58 -4.00
CA LYS A 291 7.84 -9.86 -4.45
C LYS A 291 6.88 -11.04 -4.35
N ILE A 292 5.90 -10.99 -3.46
CA ILE A 292 4.94 -12.08 -3.25
C ILE A 292 3.52 -11.72 -3.67
N SER A 293 3.28 -10.49 -4.18
CA SER A 293 1.93 -9.97 -4.47
C SER A 293 0.99 -10.19 -3.29
N GLY A 294 1.40 -9.71 -2.09
CA GLY A 294 0.87 -10.17 -0.81
C GLY A 294 -0.63 -9.98 -0.64
N GLY A 295 -1.18 -8.84 -1.09
CA GLY A 295 -2.63 -8.62 -1.03
C GLY A 295 -3.41 -9.67 -1.82
N HIS A 296 -3.03 -9.92 -3.08
CA HIS A 296 -3.64 -10.96 -3.92
C HIS A 296 -3.43 -12.36 -3.32
N THR A 297 -2.23 -12.65 -2.85
CA THR A 297 -1.91 -13.92 -2.20
C THR A 297 -2.85 -14.21 -1.02
N ILE A 298 -3.12 -13.23 -0.15
CA ILE A 298 -4.00 -13.38 1.01
C ILE A 298 -5.45 -13.60 0.55
N VAL A 299 -5.96 -12.80 -0.38
CA VAL A 299 -7.33 -12.95 -0.88
C VAL A 299 -7.53 -14.32 -1.53
N GLU A 300 -6.56 -14.85 -2.28
CA GLU A 300 -6.64 -16.19 -2.88
C GLU A 300 -6.55 -17.33 -1.84
N MET A 301 -5.84 -17.13 -0.74
CA MET A 301 -5.86 -18.09 0.37
C MET A 301 -7.22 -18.09 1.09
N MET A 302 -7.80 -16.89 1.31
CA MET A 302 -9.15 -16.76 1.86
C MET A 302 -10.20 -17.41 0.95
N ARG A 303 -10.09 -17.27 -0.38
CA ARG A 303 -10.94 -17.93 -1.38
C ARG A 303 -10.90 -19.46 -1.23
N LYS A 304 -9.75 -20.01 -0.85
CA LYS A 304 -9.55 -21.45 -0.60
C LYS A 304 -9.97 -21.89 0.81
N GLY A 305 -10.62 -21.02 1.58
CA GLY A 305 -11.15 -21.32 2.92
C GLY A 305 -10.16 -21.15 4.07
N MET A 306 -8.97 -20.57 3.84
CA MET A 306 -8.04 -20.27 4.94
C MET A 306 -8.61 -19.12 5.78
N SER A 307 -8.42 -19.17 7.12
CA SER A 307 -8.80 -18.06 7.99
C SER A 307 -8.01 -16.80 7.64
N LEU A 308 -8.58 -15.62 7.90
CA LEU A 308 -7.96 -14.34 7.56
C LEU A 308 -6.58 -14.18 8.22
N THR A 309 -6.48 -14.53 9.49
CA THR A 309 -5.23 -14.48 10.24
C THR A 309 -4.19 -15.47 9.71
N ASP A 310 -4.59 -16.71 9.39
CA ASP A 310 -3.69 -17.70 8.84
C ASP A 310 -3.21 -17.33 7.42
N ALA A 311 -4.07 -16.73 6.61
CA ALA A 311 -3.71 -16.21 5.29
C ALA A 311 -2.65 -15.09 5.39
N CYS A 312 -2.82 -14.16 6.35
CA CYS A 312 -1.82 -13.13 6.65
C CYS A 312 -0.50 -13.75 7.15
N LEU A 313 -0.54 -14.74 8.06
CA LEU A 313 0.64 -15.44 8.55
C LEU A 313 1.37 -16.21 7.43
N GLU A 314 0.62 -16.87 6.54
CA GLU A 314 1.26 -17.60 5.42
C GLU A 314 1.91 -16.65 4.41
N ALA A 315 1.34 -15.46 4.17
CA ALA A 315 2.00 -14.44 3.37
C ALA A 315 3.34 -14.01 4.02
N LEU A 316 3.36 -13.80 5.35
CA LEU A 316 4.60 -13.52 6.09
C LEU A 316 5.60 -14.68 6.03
N ARG A 317 5.14 -15.93 6.11
CA ARG A 317 6.01 -17.11 5.94
C ARG A 317 6.65 -17.14 4.54
N ARG A 318 5.94 -16.73 3.49
CA ARG A 318 6.52 -16.61 2.13
C ARG A 318 7.62 -15.56 2.10
N VAL A 319 7.42 -14.40 2.73
CA VAL A 319 8.47 -13.40 2.89
C VAL A 319 9.66 -13.98 3.68
N ALA A 320 9.42 -14.62 4.80
CA ALA A 320 10.49 -15.20 5.62
C ALA A 320 11.33 -16.24 4.85
N ARG A 321 10.68 -17.07 4.00
CA ARG A 321 11.37 -18.03 3.14
C ARG A 321 12.33 -17.38 2.14
N ASN A 322 12.04 -16.16 1.64
CA ASN A 322 12.95 -15.43 0.76
C ASN A 322 14.28 -15.07 1.44
N TYR A 323 14.30 -15.12 2.76
CA TYR A 323 15.49 -14.88 3.60
C TYR A 323 16.01 -16.17 4.25
N ASN A 324 15.56 -17.37 3.81
CA ASN A 324 15.86 -18.66 4.45
C ASN A 324 15.51 -18.67 5.95
N ASN A 325 14.50 -17.92 6.38
CA ASN A 325 14.08 -17.70 7.78
C ASN A 325 15.20 -17.13 8.69
N ASP A 326 16.19 -16.45 8.12
CA ASP A 326 17.26 -15.78 8.85
C ASP A 326 16.69 -14.58 9.63
N LYS A 327 16.52 -14.74 10.92
CA LYS A 327 15.92 -13.73 11.81
C LYS A 327 16.76 -12.44 11.87
N LYS A 328 18.08 -12.50 11.72
CA LYS A 328 18.95 -11.32 11.71
C LYS A 328 18.64 -10.45 10.50
N LYS A 329 18.52 -11.04 9.31
CA LYS A 329 18.13 -10.30 8.10
C LYS A 329 16.69 -9.82 8.16
N LEU A 330 15.77 -10.64 8.65
CA LEU A 330 14.37 -10.25 8.83
C LEU A 330 14.20 -9.16 9.88
N GLY A 331 15.07 -9.07 10.90
CA GLY A 331 15.07 -8.04 11.94
C GLY A 331 15.32 -6.63 11.41
N THR A 332 15.83 -6.48 10.20
CA THR A 332 16.10 -5.16 9.58
C THR A 332 14.84 -4.42 9.15
N PHE A 333 13.68 -5.09 9.10
CA PHE A 333 12.40 -4.48 8.68
C PHE A 333 11.20 -5.04 9.46
N HIS A 334 10.06 -4.38 9.29
CA HIS A 334 8.76 -4.85 9.74
C HIS A 334 7.78 -4.95 8.57
N LEU A 335 6.81 -5.88 8.67
CA LEU A 335 5.74 -6.03 7.70
C LEU A 335 4.48 -6.52 8.41
N PHE A 336 3.36 -5.91 8.07
CA PHE A 336 2.04 -6.22 8.57
C PHE A 336 1.10 -6.52 7.41
N TYR A 337 0.18 -7.43 7.63
CA TYR A 337 -0.96 -7.68 6.76
C TYR A 337 -2.26 -7.57 7.53
N TYR A 338 -3.26 -7.07 6.84
CA TYR A 338 -4.63 -6.89 7.35
C TYR A 338 -5.58 -7.48 6.34
N ALA A 339 -6.63 -8.15 6.82
CA ALA A 339 -7.65 -8.74 5.98
C ALA A 339 -9.05 -8.60 6.59
N LEU A 340 -10.05 -8.43 5.75
CA LEU A 340 -11.46 -8.58 6.09
C LEU A 340 -12.19 -9.37 5.01
N ASN A 341 -13.29 -10.02 5.37
CA ASN A 341 -14.14 -10.72 4.41
C ASN A 341 -15.54 -10.11 4.32
N LYS A 342 -16.31 -10.62 3.36
CA LYS A 342 -17.69 -10.15 3.10
C LYS A 342 -18.67 -10.44 4.25
N ASN A 343 -18.32 -11.30 5.21
CA ASN A 343 -19.14 -11.63 6.37
C ASN A 343 -18.87 -10.71 7.58
N GLY A 344 -17.96 -9.73 7.44
CA GLY A 344 -17.60 -8.85 8.55
C GLY A 344 -16.60 -9.47 9.53
N GLU A 345 -15.93 -10.55 9.14
CA GLU A 345 -14.81 -11.08 9.89
C GLU A 345 -13.53 -10.35 9.48
N HIS A 346 -12.59 -10.19 10.41
CA HIS A 346 -11.32 -9.51 10.18
C HIS A 346 -10.17 -10.24 10.87
N GLY A 347 -8.97 -10.04 10.37
CA GLY A 347 -7.75 -10.60 10.91
C GLY A 347 -6.53 -9.80 10.49
N SER A 348 -5.45 -9.97 11.23
CA SER A 348 -4.18 -9.33 10.95
C SER A 348 -3.03 -10.17 11.43
N ALA A 349 -1.88 -10.04 10.76
CA ALA A 349 -0.63 -10.61 11.25
C ALA A 349 0.53 -9.64 11.01
N SER A 350 1.54 -9.76 11.85
CA SER A 350 2.78 -8.99 11.79
C SER A 350 3.99 -9.93 11.76
N LEU A 351 5.08 -9.47 11.15
CA LEU A 351 6.33 -10.24 11.12
C LEU A 351 6.88 -10.46 12.55
N TRP A 352 6.80 -9.43 13.38
CA TRP A 352 7.27 -9.41 14.77
C TRP A 352 6.12 -9.04 15.71
N ARG A 353 6.11 -9.63 16.92
CA ARG A 353 5.11 -9.34 17.97
C ARG A 353 5.13 -7.89 18.43
N SER A 354 6.29 -7.27 18.43
CA SER A 354 6.47 -5.89 18.85
C SER A 354 7.10 -5.04 17.74
N THR A 355 6.73 -3.78 17.71
CA THR A 355 7.42 -2.77 16.88
C THR A 355 8.79 -2.46 17.48
N ARG A 356 9.67 -1.81 16.72
CA ARG A 356 11.00 -1.38 17.20
C ARG A 356 10.96 -0.53 18.46
N ASN A 357 9.84 0.17 18.71
CA ASN A 357 9.64 0.96 19.92
C ASN A 357 9.09 0.14 21.10
N GLY A 358 9.15 -1.20 21.06
CA GLY A 358 8.67 -2.10 22.10
C GLY A 358 7.15 -2.18 22.25
N ARG A 359 6.37 -1.48 21.43
CA ARG A 359 4.91 -1.54 21.49
C ARG A 359 4.40 -2.80 20.79
N ARG A 360 3.34 -3.40 21.31
CA ARG A 360 2.64 -4.51 20.68
C ARG A 360 2.20 -4.14 19.24
N ALA A 361 2.34 -5.09 18.32
CA ALA A 361 1.84 -4.95 16.96
C ALA A 361 0.31 -4.96 16.98
N ASN A 362 -0.32 -3.86 16.56
CA ASN A 362 -1.76 -3.65 16.60
C ASN A 362 -2.27 -3.13 15.24
N TYR A 363 -3.58 -3.25 15.04
CA TYR A 363 -4.32 -2.64 13.95
C TYR A 363 -5.61 -2.01 14.48
N ALA A 364 -6.20 -1.11 13.71
CA ALA A 364 -7.41 -0.41 14.10
C ALA A 364 -8.66 -1.10 13.55
N VAL A 365 -9.72 -1.15 14.36
CA VAL A 365 -11.00 -1.78 14.03
C VAL A 365 -12.13 -0.90 14.53
N HIS A 366 -13.17 -0.71 13.71
CA HIS A 366 -14.45 -0.11 14.11
C HIS A 366 -15.61 -0.96 13.58
N ASP A 367 -16.35 -1.57 14.48
CA ASP A 367 -17.45 -2.51 14.23
C ASP A 367 -18.84 -1.88 14.40
N GLY A 368 -18.94 -0.58 14.22
CA GLY A 368 -20.18 0.18 14.43
C GLY A 368 -20.33 0.73 15.85
N THR A 369 -19.54 0.28 16.84
CA THR A 369 -19.62 0.76 18.23
C THR A 369 -18.60 1.88 18.47
N LYS A 370 -17.32 1.56 18.47
CA LYS A 370 -16.22 2.49 18.74
C LYS A 370 -14.95 2.00 18.05
N ALA A 371 -14.15 2.94 17.52
CA ALA A 371 -12.81 2.63 17.06
C ALA A 371 -11.91 2.15 18.21
N ARG A 372 -11.17 1.06 17.96
CA ARG A 372 -10.26 0.47 18.95
C ARG A 372 -9.05 -0.17 18.27
N LEU A 373 -7.99 -0.39 19.01
CA LEU A 373 -6.88 -1.21 18.58
C LEU A 373 -7.13 -2.68 18.94
N ALA A 374 -6.79 -3.57 18.00
CA ALA A 374 -6.77 -5.01 18.18
C ALA A 374 -5.34 -5.52 17.95
N GLU A 375 -4.94 -6.58 18.65
CA GLU A 375 -3.60 -7.15 18.54
C GLU A 375 -3.45 -7.95 17.25
N CYS A 376 -2.31 -7.79 16.55
CA CYS A 376 -1.93 -8.63 15.41
C CYS A 376 -1.40 -9.98 15.89
N ALA A 377 -1.74 -11.07 15.21
CA ALA A 377 -0.99 -12.31 15.33
C ALA A 377 0.45 -12.08 14.87
N ALA A 378 1.42 -12.75 15.46
CA ALA A 378 2.83 -12.57 15.12
C ALA A 378 3.43 -13.85 14.52
N LEU A 379 4.24 -13.69 13.46
CA LEU A 379 4.99 -14.82 12.91
C LEU A 379 6.16 -15.19 13.82
N PHE A 380 6.82 -14.18 14.40
CA PHE A 380 7.92 -14.32 15.35
C PHE A 380 7.67 -13.50 16.60
N ASP A 381 8.06 -14.02 17.77
CA ASP A 381 7.84 -13.33 19.03
C ASP A 381 8.73 -12.11 19.19
N GLU A 382 10.02 -12.22 18.84
CA GLU A 382 11.00 -11.13 18.97
C GLU A 382 11.89 -11.06 17.72
N ALA A 383 12.26 -9.85 17.31
CA ALA A 383 13.37 -9.65 16.41
C ALA A 383 14.64 -10.14 17.12
N SER A 384 15.54 -10.84 16.41
CA SER A 384 16.85 -11.13 16.97
C SER A 384 17.48 -9.77 17.31
N GLY A 385 17.69 -9.50 18.60
CA GLY A 385 18.38 -8.30 19.05
C GLY A 385 19.73 -8.21 18.35
N ASP A 386 20.15 -7.01 18.03
CA ASP A 386 21.53 -6.74 17.66
C ASP A 386 22.41 -7.14 18.86
N GLU A 387 23.12 -8.29 18.76
CA GLU A 387 24.31 -8.54 19.55
C GLU A 387 25.49 -7.80 18.93
#